data_5bd1614c02a0f821d55b0e205902eb25
#
_entry.id   5bd1614c02a0f821d55b0e205902eb25
#
_cell.length_a   1.000
_cell.length_b   1.000
_cell.length_c   1.000
_cell.angle_alpha   90.00
_cell.angle_beta   90.00
_cell.angle_gamma   90.00
#
_symmetry.space_group_name_H-M   'P 1'
#
loop_
_entity.id
_entity.type
_entity.pdbx_description
1 polymer ?
#
loop_
_entity_poly.entity_id
_entity_poly.type
_entity_poly.pdbx_seq_one_letter_code
_entity_poly.pdbx_strand_id
1 'polypeptide(L)'
;MLYTLNNNYVLRQELNDCYRLYNKKTLRSYTISYKLFFILEQFRKQSYSLEHLIEEFNVRNIDLSDFYHFIEKDEFFDLLVMANNFKGPFVKYKISKDLSSYTAYSPERVDFLITKHCNLACKHCFEGSSPYFEVKRISSSDTDRILSQFEAANIQTLKITGGEPFSHPDIDNFLFKAIQCHFETIILTNALLLNKQRIDMIKKGHIQLGISLDGMTSDTHDFIRGKGAFDKLIRILKILSLEDIKFSITCTINKKNLCQIDEIIDYSLNELGAQTLFLNRLRPMGRMNQNTNIVLSEQENDNVYKLYLNQKGKYNKRIILADDSALKSNSHDNKIVCAAGNSLIAIDENFNVYPCIYGIDNPEYKMGNLIDQNLDVIWKSSKWNIFRGNLTLEDLTDCRNCKLHAVCVMKNCRLKPVYEGRSFTSSISYCNK
;
A
#
# COMPACT_ATOMS: atom_id res chain seq x y z
N MET A 1 -6.31 19.16 -34.18
CA MET A 1 -6.09 17.78 -33.65
C MET A 1 -6.87 17.61 -32.36
N LEU A 2 -7.50 16.46 -32.13
CA LEU A 2 -8.22 16.17 -30.89
C LEU A 2 -7.32 15.44 -29.91
N TYR A 3 -7.34 15.84 -28.66
CA TYR A 3 -6.56 15.27 -27.57
C TYR A 3 -7.48 14.74 -26.46
N THR A 4 -7.03 13.76 -25.73
CA THR A 4 -7.65 13.21 -24.54
C THR A 4 -6.61 13.02 -23.45
N LEU A 5 -7.05 12.96 -22.18
CA LEU A 5 -6.15 12.62 -21.08
C LEU A 5 -5.64 11.19 -21.24
N ASN A 6 -4.33 11.00 -21.13
CA ASN A 6 -3.73 9.67 -21.21
C ASN A 6 -4.21 8.78 -20.04
N ASN A 7 -4.57 7.55 -20.33
CA ASN A 7 -5.05 6.56 -19.34
C ASN A 7 -4.05 6.22 -18.23
N ASN A 8 -2.77 6.58 -18.41
CA ASN A 8 -1.77 6.47 -17.35
C ASN A 8 -1.97 7.49 -16.24
N TYR A 9 -2.85 8.48 -16.42
CA TYR A 9 -3.11 9.52 -15.42
C TYR A 9 -4.53 9.40 -14.86
N VAL A 10 -4.63 9.53 -13.55
CA VAL A 10 -5.89 9.53 -12.82
C VAL A 10 -6.04 10.87 -12.11
N LEU A 11 -7.17 11.55 -12.36
CA LEU A 11 -7.55 12.77 -11.65
C LEU A 11 -8.37 12.41 -10.42
N ARG A 12 -8.02 12.99 -9.27
CA ARG A 12 -8.77 12.84 -8.02
C ARG A 12 -9.06 14.21 -7.42
N GLN A 13 -10.29 14.37 -6.99
CA GLN A 13 -10.68 15.43 -6.07
C GLN A 13 -10.73 14.86 -4.67
N GLU A 14 -9.93 15.42 -3.79
CA GLU A 14 -9.90 15.08 -2.37
C GLU A 14 -10.67 16.14 -1.58
N LEU A 15 -10.81 15.94 -0.28
CA LEU A 15 -11.44 16.92 0.59
C LEU A 15 -10.64 18.23 0.69
N ASN A 16 -11.31 19.31 1.11
CA ASN A 16 -10.74 20.64 1.26
C ASN A 16 -10.09 21.20 -0.02
N ASP A 17 -10.77 21.01 -1.15
CA ASP A 17 -10.30 21.52 -2.44
C ASP A 17 -8.87 21.08 -2.81
N CYS A 18 -8.46 19.94 -2.32
CA CYS A 18 -7.23 19.32 -2.74
C CYS A 18 -7.48 18.48 -4.00
N TYR A 19 -6.72 18.77 -5.06
CA TYR A 19 -6.83 18.08 -6.33
C TYR A 19 -5.53 17.39 -6.65
N ARG A 20 -5.61 16.12 -7.10
CA ARG A 20 -4.44 15.30 -7.40
C ARG A 20 -4.48 14.73 -8.80
N LEU A 21 -3.31 14.70 -9.41
CA LEU A 21 -3.02 13.95 -10.63
C LEU A 21 -2.08 12.81 -10.26
N TYR A 22 -2.51 11.59 -10.49
CA TYR A 22 -1.71 10.40 -10.24
C TYR A 22 -1.26 9.78 -11.55
N ASN A 23 0.07 9.56 -11.71
CA ASN A 23 0.64 8.86 -12.84
C ASN A 23 0.87 7.39 -12.49
N LYS A 24 0.10 6.48 -13.07
CA LYS A 24 0.16 5.02 -12.82
C LYS A 24 1.46 4.39 -13.28
N LYS A 25 2.10 4.96 -14.32
CA LYS A 25 3.36 4.43 -14.86
C LYS A 25 4.55 4.74 -13.97
N THR A 26 4.61 5.95 -13.41
CA THR A 26 5.70 6.39 -12.53
C THR A 26 5.37 6.28 -11.06
N LEU A 27 4.09 5.98 -10.71
CA LEU A 27 3.55 5.88 -9.36
C LEU A 27 3.69 7.17 -8.55
N ARG A 28 3.74 8.31 -9.24
CA ARG A 28 3.83 9.62 -8.62
C ARG A 28 2.48 10.30 -8.53
N SER A 29 2.23 10.94 -7.39
CA SER A 29 1.06 11.77 -7.16
C SER A 29 1.48 13.23 -7.08
N TYR A 30 0.77 14.08 -7.80
CA TYR A 30 1.02 15.52 -7.87
C TYR A 30 -0.20 16.26 -7.34
N THR A 31 0.02 17.19 -6.42
CA THR A 31 -1.03 18.14 -6.04
C THR A 31 -1.12 19.20 -7.14
N ILE A 32 -2.33 19.42 -7.66
CA ILE A 32 -2.59 20.38 -8.75
C ILE A 32 -3.62 21.42 -8.30
N SER A 33 -3.63 22.57 -8.98
CA SER A 33 -4.62 23.61 -8.72
C SER A 33 -6.03 23.18 -9.19
N TYR A 34 -7.07 23.77 -8.62
CA TYR A 34 -8.45 23.59 -9.10
C TYR A 34 -8.58 23.90 -10.59
N LYS A 35 -7.95 24.97 -11.06
CA LYS A 35 -7.99 25.38 -12.47
C LYS A 35 -7.41 24.27 -13.36
N LEU A 36 -6.24 23.74 -13.01
CA LEU A 36 -5.60 22.67 -13.76
C LEU A 36 -6.42 21.37 -13.73
N PHE A 37 -6.95 21.01 -12.56
CA PHE A 37 -7.84 19.85 -12.43
C PHE A 37 -9.06 19.99 -13.33
N PHE A 38 -9.72 21.15 -13.34
CA PHE A 38 -10.90 21.42 -14.15
C PHE A 38 -10.60 21.29 -15.66
N ILE A 39 -9.46 21.84 -16.11
CA ILE A 39 -9.01 21.73 -17.50
C ILE A 39 -8.76 20.27 -17.89
N LEU A 40 -7.97 19.55 -17.09
CA LEU A 40 -7.65 18.14 -17.34
C LEU A 40 -8.92 17.26 -17.30
N GLU A 41 -9.89 17.61 -16.48
CA GLU A 41 -11.19 16.91 -16.43
C GLU A 41 -11.98 17.05 -17.74
N GLN A 42 -11.84 18.16 -18.47
CA GLN A 42 -12.48 18.30 -19.79
C GLN A 42 -11.87 17.29 -20.77
N PHE A 43 -10.54 17.17 -20.84
CA PHE A 43 -9.87 16.20 -21.69
C PHE A 43 -10.16 14.74 -21.31
N ARG A 44 -10.53 14.49 -20.06
CA ARG A 44 -11.00 13.17 -19.62
C ARG A 44 -12.43 12.87 -20.05
N LYS A 45 -13.30 13.89 -20.07
CA LYS A 45 -14.72 13.74 -20.41
C LYS A 45 -14.95 13.54 -21.90
N GLN A 46 -14.19 14.25 -22.71
CA GLN A 46 -14.28 14.20 -24.18
C GLN A 46 -12.95 14.62 -24.79
N SER A 47 -12.81 14.33 -26.09
CA SER A 47 -11.66 14.79 -26.85
C SER A 47 -11.81 16.26 -27.21
N TYR A 48 -10.78 17.05 -26.93
CA TYR A 48 -10.74 18.48 -27.22
C TYR A 48 -9.63 18.81 -28.21
N SER A 49 -9.88 19.79 -29.12
CA SER A 49 -8.76 20.49 -29.75
C SER A 49 -8.25 21.58 -28.80
N LEU A 50 -6.94 21.84 -28.84
CA LEU A 50 -6.38 22.94 -28.04
C LEU A 50 -6.97 24.28 -28.43
N GLU A 51 -7.31 24.49 -29.70
CA GLU A 51 -7.95 25.70 -30.21
C GLU A 51 -9.33 25.91 -29.59
N HIS A 52 -10.16 24.85 -29.58
CA HIS A 52 -11.49 24.91 -28.97
C HIS A 52 -11.44 25.13 -27.45
N LEU A 53 -10.44 24.52 -26.80
CA LEU A 53 -10.21 24.78 -25.38
C LEU A 53 -9.90 26.24 -25.12
N ILE A 54 -8.98 26.84 -25.92
CA ILE A 54 -8.60 28.25 -25.80
C ILE A 54 -9.84 29.17 -25.98
N GLU A 55 -10.66 28.90 -26.99
CA GLU A 55 -11.90 29.66 -27.23
C GLU A 55 -12.85 29.56 -26.05
N GLU A 56 -13.15 28.35 -25.55
CA GLU A 56 -14.08 28.11 -24.45
C GLU A 56 -13.61 28.79 -23.16
N PHE A 57 -12.32 28.71 -22.86
CA PHE A 57 -11.76 29.27 -21.63
C PHE A 57 -11.55 30.75 -21.69
N ASN A 58 -11.25 31.33 -22.88
CA ASN A 58 -11.22 32.77 -23.07
C ASN A 58 -12.61 33.39 -22.85
N VAL A 59 -13.67 32.76 -23.34
CA VAL A 59 -15.06 33.21 -23.09
C VAL A 59 -15.39 33.19 -21.60
N ARG A 60 -14.78 32.28 -20.81
CA ARG A 60 -14.98 32.15 -19.36
C ARG A 60 -13.99 32.94 -18.52
N ASN A 61 -13.09 33.69 -19.12
CA ASN A 61 -12.02 34.43 -18.45
C ASN A 61 -11.08 33.50 -17.59
N ILE A 62 -10.84 32.27 -18.03
CA ILE A 62 -9.97 31.32 -17.34
C ILE A 62 -8.57 31.41 -17.95
N ASP A 63 -7.60 31.76 -17.11
CA ASP A 63 -6.19 31.80 -17.49
C ASP A 63 -5.62 30.38 -17.68
N LEU A 64 -5.05 30.13 -18.86
CA LEU A 64 -4.45 28.87 -19.25
C LEU A 64 -2.93 28.80 -19.01
N SER A 65 -2.30 29.84 -18.48
CA SER A 65 -0.85 29.89 -18.29
C SER A 65 -0.33 28.73 -17.42
N ASP A 66 -1.01 28.42 -16.31
CA ASP A 66 -0.68 27.30 -15.44
C ASP A 66 -0.76 25.94 -16.17
N PHE A 67 -1.74 25.79 -17.07
CA PHE A 67 -1.90 24.57 -17.86
C PHE A 67 -0.77 24.38 -18.86
N TYR A 68 -0.42 25.43 -19.62
CA TYR A 68 0.69 25.34 -20.56
C TYR A 68 2.01 25.09 -19.85
N HIS A 69 2.30 25.82 -18.78
CA HIS A 69 3.51 25.60 -17.97
C HIS A 69 3.57 24.19 -17.38
N PHE A 70 2.42 23.57 -17.08
CA PHE A 70 2.37 22.23 -16.53
C PHE A 70 2.64 21.16 -17.59
N ILE A 71 2.04 21.25 -18.79
CA ILE A 71 2.19 20.25 -19.85
C ILE A 71 3.56 20.34 -20.56
N GLU A 72 4.25 21.46 -20.46
CA GLU A 72 5.61 21.64 -21.01
C GLU A 72 6.71 20.96 -20.18
N LYS A 73 6.41 20.51 -18.96
CA LYS A 73 7.40 19.78 -18.16
C LYS A 73 7.64 18.39 -18.72
N ASP A 74 8.90 17.98 -18.82
CA ASP A 74 9.32 16.67 -19.34
C ASP A 74 8.58 15.49 -18.69
N GLU A 75 8.24 15.60 -17.41
CA GLU A 75 7.53 14.54 -16.68
C GLU A 75 6.05 14.36 -17.08
N PHE A 76 5.49 15.31 -17.86
CA PHE A 76 4.10 15.31 -18.33
C PHE A 76 3.99 15.31 -19.88
N PHE A 77 5.08 15.02 -20.58
CA PHE A 77 5.09 15.03 -22.04
C PHE A 77 4.03 14.12 -22.69
N ASP A 78 3.59 13.08 -21.97
CA ASP A 78 2.58 12.11 -22.41
C ASP A 78 1.20 12.31 -21.71
N LEU A 79 0.99 13.44 -21.01
CA LEU A 79 -0.25 13.72 -20.28
C LEU A 79 -1.48 13.74 -21.19
N LEU A 80 -1.33 14.35 -22.36
CA LEU A 80 -2.37 14.39 -23.39
C LEU A 80 -1.92 13.55 -24.59
N VAL A 81 -2.82 12.72 -25.09
CA VAL A 81 -2.58 11.87 -26.26
C VAL A 81 -3.63 12.15 -27.33
N MET A 82 -3.25 11.94 -28.59
CA MET A 82 -4.21 12.06 -29.70
C MET A 82 -5.36 11.06 -29.51
N ALA A 83 -6.58 11.55 -29.64
CA ALA A 83 -7.78 10.76 -29.44
C ALA A 83 -8.04 9.85 -30.64
N ASN A 84 -7.77 8.57 -30.48
CA ASN A 84 -8.21 7.53 -31.38
C ASN A 84 -9.40 6.78 -30.73
N ASN A 85 -10.61 7.31 -30.88
CA ASN A 85 -11.90 6.66 -30.49
C ASN A 85 -11.97 6.14 -29.05
N PHE A 86 -11.54 6.91 -28.06
CA PHE A 86 -11.57 6.51 -26.65
C PHE A 86 -12.93 6.81 -26.01
N LYS A 87 -13.56 5.77 -25.41
CA LYS A 87 -14.69 5.91 -24.48
C LYS A 87 -14.26 5.35 -23.12
N GLY A 88 -13.64 6.20 -22.29
CA GLY A 88 -13.31 5.83 -20.92
C GLY A 88 -14.53 5.89 -19.98
N PRO A 89 -14.56 5.12 -18.89
CA PRO A 89 -15.63 5.18 -17.91
C PRO A 89 -15.65 6.55 -17.22
N PHE A 90 -16.84 7.09 -17.07
CA PHE A 90 -17.10 8.40 -16.45
C PHE A 90 -17.41 8.21 -14.97
N VAL A 91 -16.59 8.74 -14.07
CA VAL A 91 -16.89 8.76 -12.63
C VAL A 91 -17.21 10.17 -12.18
N LYS A 92 -18.44 10.39 -11.75
CA LYS A 92 -18.91 11.67 -11.20
C LYS A 92 -18.70 11.65 -9.69
N TYR A 93 -17.84 12.53 -9.18
CA TYR A 93 -17.62 12.68 -7.74
C TYR A 93 -18.69 13.56 -7.11
N LYS A 94 -19.30 13.10 -6.01
CA LYS A 94 -20.07 13.95 -5.10
C LYS A 94 -19.25 14.22 -3.85
N ILE A 95 -19.06 15.49 -3.51
CA ILE A 95 -18.39 15.90 -2.27
C ILE A 95 -19.35 15.62 -1.11
N SER A 96 -18.91 14.82 -0.13
CA SER A 96 -19.60 14.75 1.16
C SER A 96 -18.99 15.81 2.10
N LYS A 97 -19.81 16.71 2.60
CA LYS A 97 -19.38 17.76 3.55
C LYS A 97 -19.04 17.22 4.95
N ASP A 98 -19.34 15.94 5.20
CA ASP A 98 -19.27 15.33 6.54
C ASP A 98 -17.98 14.58 6.81
N LEU A 99 -17.05 14.50 5.84
CA LEU A 99 -15.78 13.83 6.02
C LEU A 99 -14.73 14.78 6.62
N SER A 100 -13.84 14.25 7.46
CA SER A 100 -12.74 15.05 8.01
C SER A 100 -11.75 15.47 6.93
N SER A 101 -10.99 16.52 7.18
CA SER A 101 -9.97 17.05 6.25
C SER A 101 -8.86 16.05 5.90
N TYR A 102 -8.77 14.93 6.62
CA TYR A 102 -7.76 13.88 6.42
C TYR A 102 -8.30 12.66 5.67
N THR A 103 -9.60 12.61 5.40
CA THR A 103 -10.23 11.46 4.75
C THR A 103 -10.31 11.66 3.25
N ALA A 104 -9.81 10.70 2.49
CA ALA A 104 -9.98 10.68 1.04
C ALA A 104 -11.45 10.44 0.65
N TYR A 105 -11.85 10.92 -0.50
CA TYR A 105 -13.21 10.72 -1.02
C TYR A 105 -13.55 9.22 -1.19
N SER A 106 -12.57 8.41 -1.56
CA SER A 106 -12.62 6.95 -1.64
C SER A 106 -11.28 6.38 -1.18
N PRO A 107 -11.17 5.08 -0.85
CA PRO A 107 -9.87 4.52 -0.50
C PRO A 107 -8.85 4.74 -1.62
N GLU A 108 -7.64 5.13 -1.26
CA GLU A 108 -6.51 5.22 -2.20
C GLU A 108 -5.83 3.87 -2.36
N ARG A 109 -5.80 3.09 -1.27
CA ARG A 109 -5.16 1.78 -1.23
C ARG A 109 -6.08 0.73 -0.63
N VAL A 110 -6.05 -0.44 -1.25
CA VAL A 110 -6.68 -1.67 -0.76
C VAL A 110 -5.58 -2.68 -0.46
N ASP A 111 -5.51 -3.15 0.79
CA ASP A 111 -4.69 -4.29 1.20
C ASP A 111 -5.60 -5.54 1.18
N PHE A 112 -5.46 -6.42 0.19
CA PHE A 112 -6.30 -7.61 0.05
C PHE A 112 -5.57 -8.86 0.51
N LEU A 113 -6.03 -9.40 1.63
CA LEU A 113 -5.60 -10.69 2.17
C LEU A 113 -6.40 -11.79 1.46
N ILE A 114 -5.88 -12.22 0.29
CA ILE A 114 -6.61 -13.11 -0.63
C ILE A 114 -6.78 -14.53 -0.08
N THR A 115 -5.92 -14.94 0.85
CA THR A 115 -5.96 -16.26 1.49
C THR A 115 -5.17 -16.29 2.80
N LYS A 116 -5.56 -17.14 3.75
CA LYS A 116 -4.73 -17.49 4.91
C LYS A 116 -3.85 -18.71 4.67
N HIS A 117 -4.08 -19.45 3.58
CA HIS A 117 -3.21 -20.55 3.20
C HIS A 117 -1.82 -20.04 2.78
N CYS A 118 -0.77 -20.78 3.18
CA CYS A 118 0.61 -20.48 2.81
C CYS A 118 1.38 -21.78 2.65
N ASN A 119 2.24 -21.87 1.64
CA ASN A 119 3.15 -23.00 1.48
C ASN A 119 4.26 -23.07 2.53
N LEU A 120 4.35 -22.07 3.42
CA LEU A 120 5.28 -21.99 4.55
C LEU A 120 4.54 -21.82 5.87
N ALA A 121 5.25 -22.10 6.99
CA ALA A 121 4.79 -21.88 8.36
C ALA A 121 5.82 -21.06 9.16
N CYS A 122 6.15 -19.85 8.66
CA CYS A 122 7.20 -19.00 9.23
C CYS A 122 6.99 -18.72 10.71
N LYS A 123 8.06 -18.78 11.51
CA LYS A 123 7.99 -18.58 12.98
C LYS A 123 7.48 -17.19 13.39
N HIS A 124 7.73 -16.19 12.56
CA HIS A 124 7.37 -14.79 12.81
C HIS A 124 6.08 -14.36 12.11
N CYS A 125 5.32 -15.30 11.53
CA CYS A 125 4.16 -14.93 10.73
C CYS A 125 3.12 -14.17 11.56
N PHE A 126 2.84 -12.95 11.15
CA PHE A 126 1.85 -12.06 11.75
C PHE A 126 0.44 -12.66 11.64
N GLU A 127 0.06 -13.15 10.46
CA GLU A 127 -1.26 -13.75 10.19
C GLU A 127 -1.41 -15.18 10.74
N GLY A 128 -0.31 -15.79 11.22
CA GLY A 128 -0.34 -17.19 11.63
C GLY A 128 -0.54 -18.18 10.47
N SER A 129 -0.46 -17.72 9.24
CA SER A 129 -0.71 -18.51 8.02
C SER A 129 0.13 -19.77 7.91
N SER A 130 -0.44 -20.83 7.35
CA SER A 130 0.21 -22.14 7.24
C SER A 130 -0.41 -22.98 6.11
N PRO A 131 0.19 -24.13 5.75
CA PRO A 131 -0.38 -25.07 4.77
C PRO A 131 -1.68 -25.75 5.22
N TYR A 132 -2.08 -25.58 6.48
CA TYR A 132 -3.26 -26.24 7.05
C TYR A 132 -4.55 -25.43 6.92
N PHE A 133 -4.47 -24.16 6.48
CA PHE A 133 -5.67 -23.37 6.20
C PHE A 133 -6.33 -23.81 4.90
N GLU A 134 -7.63 -23.95 4.92
CA GLU A 134 -8.41 -24.15 3.70
C GLU A 134 -8.36 -22.93 2.80
N VAL A 135 -8.36 -23.16 1.49
CA VAL A 135 -8.41 -22.09 0.50
C VAL A 135 -9.84 -21.88 0.06
N LYS A 136 -10.36 -20.67 0.24
CA LYS A 136 -11.65 -20.28 -0.33
C LYS A 136 -11.47 -19.88 -1.77
N ARG A 137 -12.25 -20.51 -2.67
CA ARG A 137 -12.24 -20.19 -4.09
C ARG A 137 -12.88 -18.84 -4.36
N ILE A 138 -12.31 -18.12 -5.32
CA ILE A 138 -12.85 -16.86 -5.83
C ILE A 138 -13.44 -17.11 -7.21
N SER A 139 -14.76 -16.94 -7.37
CA SER A 139 -15.37 -17.09 -8.67
C SER A 139 -14.91 -15.99 -9.64
N SER A 140 -14.99 -16.27 -10.94
CA SER A 140 -14.68 -15.27 -11.96
C SER A 140 -15.62 -14.06 -11.87
N SER A 141 -16.90 -14.28 -11.54
CA SER A 141 -17.89 -13.21 -11.33
C SER A 141 -17.60 -12.35 -10.11
N ASP A 142 -17.14 -12.96 -9.00
CA ASP A 142 -16.75 -12.19 -7.80
C ASP A 142 -15.50 -11.37 -8.10
N THR A 143 -14.54 -11.93 -8.84
CA THR A 143 -13.36 -11.20 -9.29
C THR A 143 -13.76 -9.94 -10.09
N ASP A 144 -14.62 -10.10 -11.11
CA ASP A 144 -15.09 -8.99 -11.94
C ASP A 144 -15.84 -7.95 -11.11
N ARG A 145 -16.72 -8.40 -10.22
CA ARG A 145 -17.48 -7.52 -9.32
C ARG A 145 -16.58 -6.70 -8.41
N ILE A 146 -15.54 -7.30 -7.82
CA ILE A 146 -14.64 -6.63 -6.88
C ILE A 146 -13.74 -5.65 -7.62
N LEU A 147 -13.13 -6.08 -8.72
CA LEU A 147 -12.24 -5.22 -9.51
C LEU A 147 -12.99 -4.02 -10.10
N SER A 148 -14.23 -4.21 -10.57
CA SER A 148 -15.06 -3.09 -11.03
C SER A 148 -15.40 -2.08 -9.93
N GLN A 149 -15.60 -2.54 -8.69
CA GLN A 149 -15.78 -1.64 -7.55
C GLN A 149 -14.51 -0.85 -7.23
N PHE A 150 -13.34 -1.47 -7.34
CA PHE A 150 -12.06 -0.79 -7.15
C PHE A 150 -11.80 0.27 -8.22
N GLU A 151 -12.13 -0.04 -9.48
CA GLU A 151 -12.06 0.95 -10.57
C GLU A 151 -13.04 2.11 -10.36
N ALA A 152 -14.29 1.81 -10.02
CA ALA A 152 -15.30 2.83 -9.74
C ALA A 152 -14.91 3.74 -8.55
N ALA A 153 -14.21 3.18 -7.55
CA ALA A 153 -13.65 3.93 -6.43
C ALA A 153 -12.36 4.69 -6.79
N ASN A 154 -11.80 4.48 -7.99
CA ASN A 154 -10.50 5.04 -8.38
C ASN A 154 -9.38 4.78 -7.37
N ILE A 155 -9.28 3.55 -6.88
CA ILE A 155 -8.14 3.21 -6.03
C ILE A 155 -6.83 3.39 -6.83
N GLN A 156 -5.77 3.77 -6.15
CA GLN A 156 -4.45 3.94 -6.78
C GLN A 156 -3.64 2.66 -6.70
N THR A 157 -3.78 1.91 -5.60
CA THR A 157 -2.97 0.73 -5.33
C THR A 157 -3.82 -0.42 -4.80
N LEU A 158 -3.74 -1.57 -5.45
CA LEU A 158 -4.17 -2.85 -4.92
C LEU A 158 -2.95 -3.63 -4.43
N LYS A 159 -2.83 -3.82 -3.12
CA LYS A 159 -1.78 -4.65 -2.54
C LYS A 159 -2.35 -6.01 -2.14
N ILE A 160 -1.94 -7.05 -2.84
CA ILE A 160 -2.36 -8.42 -2.59
C ILE A 160 -1.36 -9.06 -1.61
N THR A 161 -1.90 -9.61 -0.55
CA THR A 161 -1.15 -10.25 0.53
C THR A 161 -1.92 -11.45 1.07
N GLY A 162 -1.60 -11.92 2.26
CA GLY A 162 -2.26 -13.00 2.96
C GLY A 162 -1.28 -13.98 3.54
N GLY A 163 -1.55 -15.27 3.41
CA GLY A 163 -0.57 -16.31 3.57
C GLY A 163 0.47 -16.21 2.46
N GLU A 164 0.26 -16.97 1.39
CA GLU A 164 1.02 -16.81 0.15
C GLU A 164 0.05 -16.63 -1.00
N PRO A 165 -0.02 -15.47 -1.65
CA PRO A 165 -0.96 -15.22 -2.74
C PRO A 165 -0.85 -16.24 -3.87
N PHE A 166 0.37 -16.63 -4.25
CA PHE A 166 0.59 -17.61 -5.31
C PHE A 166 0.25 -19.07 -4.93
N SER A 167 -0.14 -19.31 -3.68
CA SER A 167 -0.74 -20.60 -3.26
C SER A 167 -2.25 -20.65 -3.50
N HIS A 168 -2.89 -19.51 -3.76
CA HIS A 168 -4.32 -19.46 -4.07
C HIS A 168 -4.58 -19.97 -5.50
N PRO A 169 -5.47 -20.94 -5.71
CA PRO A 169 -5.65 -21.57 -7.03
C PRO A 169 -6.21 -20.61 -8.09
N ASP A 170 -6.93 -19.58 -7.69
CA ASP A 170 -7.53 -18.61 -8.62
C ASP A 170 -6.69 -17.35 -8.82
N ILE A 171 -5.48 -17.27 -8.23
CA ILE A 171 -4.64 -16.06 -8.26
C ILE A 171 -4.27 -15.66 -9.69
N ASP A 172 -3.94 -16.61 -10.54
CA ASP A 172 -3.49 -16.31 -11.90
C ASP A 172 -4.63 -15.68 -12.72
N ASN A 173 -5.88 -16.16 -12.55
CA ASN A 173 -7.06 -15.54 -13.17
C ASN A 173 -7.37 -14.16 -12.57
N PHE A 174 -7.26 -14.02 -11.24
CA PHE A 174 -7.45 -12.73 -10.58
C PHE A 174 -6.46 -11.69 -11.08
N LEU A 175 -5.17 -12.05 -11.16
CA LEU A 175 -4.12 -11.15 -11.64
C LEU A 175 -4.29 -10.80 -13.12
N PHE A 176 -4.66 -11.79 -13.97
CA PHE A 176 -4.94 -11.55 -15.38
C PHE A 176 -6.00 -10.45 -15.58
N LYS A 177 -7.03 -10.42 -14.74
CA LYS A 177 -8.05 -9.38 -14.75
C LYS A 177 -7.59 -8.08 -14.09
N ALA A 178 -6.85 -8.16 -12.98
CA ALA A 178 -6.36 -6.99 -12.25
C ALA A 178 -5.39 -6.13 -13.08
N ILE A 179 -4.56 -6.73 -13.93
CA ILE A 179 -3.66 -6.01 -14.83
C ILE A 179 -4.38 -5.24 -15.96
N GLN A 180 -5.66 -5.51 -16.20
CA GLN A 180 -6.49 -4.73 -17.12
C GLN A 180 -7.08 -3.49 -16.48
N CYS A 181 -7.03 -3.40 -15.15
CA CYS A 181 -7.57 -2.28 -14.39
C CYS A 181 -6.61 -1.10 -14.34
N HIS A 182 -7.10 0.05 -13.86
CA HIS A 182 -6.37 1.32 -13.87
C HIS A 182 -5.55 1.61 -12.61
N PHE A 183 -5.39 0.65 -11.70
CA PHE A 183 -4.60 0.80 -10.48
C PHE A 183 -3.30 -0.01 -10.54
N GLU A 184 -2.33 0.41 -9.74
CA GLU A 184 -1.11 -0.35 -9.52
C GLU A 184 -1.40 -1.63 -8.71
N THR A 185 -0.80 -2.74 -9.13
CA THR A 185 -0.86 -4.00 -8.36
C THR A 185 0.50 -4.30 -7.73
N ILE A 186 0.48 -4.51 -6.41
CA ILE A 186 1.65 -4.93 -5.63
C ILE A 186 1.33 -6.29 -5.01
N ILE A 187 2.25 -7.25 -5.09
CA ILE A 187 2.08 -8.57 -4.46
C ILE A 187 3.16 -8.76 -3.41
N LEU A 188 2.75 -9.02 -2.15
CA LEU A 188 3.66 -9.46 -1.11
C LEU A 188 3.73 -10.98 -1.12
N THR A 189 4.92 -11.53 -1.36
CA THR A 189 5.12 -12.97 -1.57
C THR A 189 6.43 -13.48 -0.96
N ASN A 190 6.45 -14.76 -0.60
CA ASN A 190 7.72 -15.47 -0.32
C ASN A 190 8.44 -15.88 -1.61
N ALA A 191 7.84 -15.67 -2.77
CA ALA A 191 8.32 -15.93 -4.12
C ALA A 191 8.54 -17.42 -4.49
N LEU A 192 8.44 -18.36 -3.55
CA LEU A 192 8.81 -19.77 -3.79
C LEU A 192 7.88 -20.51 -4.78
N LEU A 193 6.73 -19.94 -5.10
CA LEU A 193 5.75 -20.48 -6.06
C LEU A 193 5.76 -19.76 -7.41
N LEU A 194 6.71 -18.85 -7.62
CA LEU A 194 6.91 -18.23 -8.92
C LEU A 194 7.48 -19.24 -9.92
N ASN A 195 6.88 -19.27 -11.09
CA ASN A 195 7.31 -20.04 -12.27
C ASN A 195 7.42 -19.10 -13.48
N LYS A 196 7.91 -19.59 -14.61
CA LYS A 196 8.09 -18.79 -15.83
C LYS A 196 6.81 -18.09 -16.25
N GLN A 197 5.67 -18.79 -16.28
CA GLN A 197 4.38 -18.22 -16.69
C GLN A 197 3.97 -17.03 -15.81
N ARG A 198 4.13 -17.15 -14.47
CA ARG A 198 3.83 -16.07 -13.53
C ARG A 198 4.79 -14.90 -13.67
N ILE A 199 6.07 -15.17 -13.88
CA ILE A 199 7.08 -14.13 -14.13
C ILE A 199 6.73 -13.34 -15.41
N ASP A 200 6.35 -14.02 -16.49
CA ASP A 200 5.94 -13.37 -17.73
C ASP A 200 4.68 -12.51 -17.56
N MET A 201 3.71 -12.98 -16.78
CA MET A 201 2.50 -12.22 -16.42
C MET A 201 2.84 -11.00 -15.57
N ILE A 202 3.70 -11.14 -14.56
CA ILE A 202 4.18 -10.04 -13.70
C ILE A 202 4.87 -8.97 -14.54
N LYS A 203 5.76 -9.38 -15.44
CA LYS A 203 6.47 -8.48 -16.35
C LYS A 203 5.51 -7.73 -17.26
N LYS A 204 4.60 -8.45 -17.92
CA LYS A 204 3.61 -7.88 -18.84
C LYS A 204 2.64 -6.93 -18.13
N GLY A 205 2.22 -7.26 -16.91
CA GLY A 205 1.28 -6.48 -16.12
C GLY A 205 1.95 -5.36 -15.30
N HIS A 206 3.28 -5.20 -15.36
CA HIS A 206 4.04 -4.26 -14.53
C HIS A 206 3.74 -4.40 -13.03
N ILE A 207 3.46 -5.64 -12.57
CA ILE A 207 3.17 -5.93 -11.16
C ILE A 207 4.46 -5.75 -10.35
N GLN A 208 4.36 -5.01 -9.25
CA GLN A 208 5.47 -4.89 -8.31
C GLN A 208 5.45 -6.03 -7.28
N LEU A 209 6.63 -6.53 -6.94
CA LEU A 209 6.78 -7.58 -5.94
C LEU A 209 7.42 -7.02 -4.66
N GLY A 210 6.82 -7.36 -3.52
CA GLY A 210 7.46 -7.23 -2.21
C GLY A 210 7.89 -8.61 -1.73
N ILE A 211 9.18 -8.90 -1.76
CA ILE A 211 9.72 -10.25 -1.53
C ILE A 211 10.44 -10.29 -0.18
N SER A 212 10.24 -11.37 0.53
CA SER A 212 10.78 -11.55 1.88
C SER A 212 12.15 -12.24 1.86
N LEU A 213 13.19 -11.58 2.43
CA LEU A 213 14.52 -12.14 2.63
C LEU A 213 15.00 -11.82 4.05
N ASP A 214 15.07 -12.84 4.92
CA ASP A 214 15.38 -12.69 6.35
C ASP A 214 16.76 -13.24 6.76
N GLY A 215 17.66 -13.41 5.83
CA GLY A 215 19.04 -13.85 6.11
C GLY A 215 19.82 -14.12 4.85
N MET A 216 21.16 -14.11 4.96
CA MET A 216 22.11 -14.35 3.86
C MET A 216 22.64 -15.79 3.82
N THR A 217 22.16 -16.64 4.72
CA THR A 217 22.47 -18.07 4.74
C THR A 217 21.22 -18.91 4.96
N SER A 218 21.27 -20.18 4.58
CA SER A 218 20.21 -21.15 4.90
C SER A 218 19.97 -21.24 6.41
N ASP A 219 21.02 -21.19 7.24
CA ASP A 219 20.87 -21.25 8.69
C ASP A 219 20.06 -20.10 9.28
N THR A 220 20.18 -18.92 8.74
CA THR A 220 19.44 -17.74 9.22
C THR A 220 18.07 -17.60 8.60
N HIS A 221 17.97 -17.72 7.29
CA HIS A 221 16.69 -17.57 6.57
C HIS A 221 15.75 -18.74 6.84
N ASP A 222 16.23 -19.97 6.71
CA ASP A 222 15.41 -21.19 6.89
C ASP A 222 15.00 -21.38 8.34
N PHE A 223 15.80 -20.91 9.31
CA PHE A 223 15.41 -20.93 10.72
C PHE A 223 14.05 -20.23 10.94
N ILE A 224 13.82 -19.14 10.22
CA ILE A 224 12.57 -18.35 10.31
C ILE A 224 11.49 -18.91 9.39
N ARG A 225 11.86 -19.23 8.12
CA ARG A 225 10.88 -19.48 7.05
C ARG A 225 10.65 -20.95 6.72
N GLY A 226 11.57 -21.80 7.10
CA GLY A 226 11.49 -23.25 6.85
C GLY A 226 12.61 -23.75 5.93
N LYS A 227 12.96 -25.01 6.12
CA LYS A 227 14.08 -25.68 5.45
C LYS A 227 13.97 -25.63 3.93
N GLY A 228 15.05 -25.21 3.26
CA GLY A 228 15.18 -25.15 1.80
C GLY A 228 14.53 -23.91 1.16
N ALA A 229 14.02 -22.98 1.96
CA ALA A 229 13.45 -21.73 1.46
C ALA A 229 14.53 -20.80 0.89
N PHE A 230 15.70 -20.71 1.53
CA PHE A 230 16.78 -19.81 1.14
C PHE A 230 17.28 -20.09 -0.29
N ASP A 231 17.74 -21.31 -0.55
CA ASP A 231 18.35 -21.67 -1.84
C ASP A 231 17.36 -21.50 -3.00
N LYS A 232 16.08 -21.79 -2.76
CA LYS A 232 15.02 -21.61 -3.75
C LYS A 232 14.77 -20.12 -4.00
N LEU A 233 14.69 -19.33 -2.94
CA LEU A 233 14.49 -17.89 -3.02
C LEU A 233 15.63 -17.20 -3.79
N ILE A 234 16.89 -17.47 -3.45
CA ILE A 234 18.05 -16.85 -4.10
C ILE A 234 18.06 -17.13 -5.61
N ARG A 235 17.72 -18.36 -6.01
CA ARG A 235 17.59 -18.69 -7.45
C ARG A 235 16.51 -17.83 -8.13
N ILE A 236 15.37 -17.66 -7.49
CA ILE A 236 14.26 -16.86 -8.03
C ILE A 236 14.64 -15.38 -8.08
N LEU A 237 15.24 -14.82 -7.04
CA LEU A 237 15.68 -13.42 -7.02
C LEU A 237 16.67 -13.11 -8.16
N LYS A 238 17.61 -14.02 -8.43
CA LYS A 238 18.53 -13.88 -9.58
C LYS A 238 17.78 -13.87 -10.91
N ILE A 239 16.78 -14.74 -11.08
CA ILE A 239 15.94 -14.74 -12.29
C ILE A 239 15.19 -13.41 -12.42
N LEU A 240 14.56 -12.92 -11.36
CA LEU A 240 13.82 -11.65 -11.39
C LEU A 240 14.72 -10.46 -11.74
N SER A 241 15.94 -10.44 -11.19
CA SER A 241 16.94 -9.42 -11.52
C SER A 241 17.36 -9.48 -12.99
N LEU A 242 17.65 -10.66 -13.53
CA LEU A 242 18.02 -10.86 -14.94
C LEU A 242 16.88 -10.51 -15.92
N GLU A 243 15.63 -10.73 -15.50
CA GLU A 243 14.43 -10.40 -16.30
C GLU A 243 14.00 -8.93 -16.16
N ASP A 244 14.77 -8.10 -15.42
CA ASP A 244 14.44 -6.69 -15.11
C ASP A 244 13.06 -6.50 -14.48
N ILE A 245 12.65 -7.45 -13.63
CA ILE A 245 11.41 -7.35 -12.86
C ILE A 245 11.62 -6.40 -11.68
N LYS A 246 10.71 -5.45 -11.52
CA LYS A 246 10.74 -4.52 -10.38
C LYS A 246 10.28 -5.21 -9.10
N PHE A 247 11.13 -5.21 -8.08
CA PHE A 247 10.80 -5.73 -6.76
C PHE A 247 11.43 -4.94 -5.64
N SER A 248 10.84 -5.05 -4.48
CA SER A 248 11.40 -4.60 -3.20
C SER A 248 11.66 -5.79 -2.31
N ILE A 249 12.65 -5.69 -1.43
CA ILE A 249 12.94 -6.69 -0.41
C ILE A 249 12.35 -6.23 0.92
N THR A 250 11.80 -7.16 1.68
CA THR A 250 11.41 -6.97 3.08
C THR A 250 12.21 -7.91 3.95
N CYS A 251 12.95 -7.37 4.91
CA CYS A 251 13.68 -8.13 5.92
C CYS A 251 13.09 -7.89 7.30
N THR A 252 12.73 -8.97 8.01
CA THR A 252 12.32 -8.89 9.41
C THR A 252 13.52 -9.16 10.31
N ILE A 253 14.04 -8.07 10.91
CA ILE A 253 15.23 -8.09 11.76
C ILE A 253 14.92 -8.80 13.08
N ASN A 254 15.77 -9.74 13.45
CA ASN A 254 15.69 -10.53 14.66
C ASN A 254 17.11 -10.93 15.14
N LYS A 255 17.25 -11.51 16.33
CA LYS A 255 18.57 -11.86 16.86
C LYS A 255 19.41 -12.80 15.97
N LYS A 256 18.76 -13.61 15.12
CA LYS A 256 19.47 -14.56 14.25
C LYS A 256 20.11 -13.90 13.04
N ASN A 257 19.51 -12.83 12.50
CA ASN A 257 20.01 -12.16 11.31
C ASN A 257 20.64 -10.78 11.59
N LEU A 258 20.68 -10.33 12.86
CA LEU A 258 21.16 -9.00 13.23
C LEU A 258 22.58 -8.71 12.69
N CYS A 259 23.48 -9.68 12.76
CA CYS A 259 24.86 -9.54 12.26
C CYS A 259 24.98 -9.55 10.72
N GLN A 260 23.91 -9.88 10.01
CA GLN A 260 23.90 -9.96 8.53
C GLN A 260 23.19 -8.75 7.88
N ILE A 261 22.75 -7.76 8.65
CA ILE A 261 21.90 -6.66 8.12
C ILE A 261 22.65 -5.85 7.07
N ASP A 262 23.93 -5.53 7.28
CA ASP A 262 24.74 -4.79 6.29
C ASP A 262 24.91 -5.60 4.99
N GLU A 263 25.12 -6.90 5.09
CA GLU A 263 25.20 -7.81 3.94
C GLU A 263 23.86 -7.91 3.19
N ILE A 264 22.74 -8.01 3.93
CA ILE A 264 21.39 -8.00 3.35
C ILE A 264 21.11 -6.69 2.60
N ILE A 265 21.54 -5.55 3.16
CA ILE A 265 21.39 -4.23 2.53
C ILE A 265 22.16 -4.19 1.20
N ASP A 266 23.45 -4.54 1.25
CA ASP A 266 24.31 -4.47 0.08
C ASP A 266 23.86 -5.43 -1.03
N TYR A 267 23.63 -6.68 -0.69
CA TYR A 267 23.12 -7.69 -1.62
C TYR A 267 21.80 -7.31 -2.25
N SER A 268 20.82 -6.87 -1.44
CA SER A 268 19.51 -6.48 -1.95
C SER A 268 19.55 -5.30 -2.89
N LEU A 269 20.27 -4.23 -2.52
CA LEU A 269 20.22 -2.97 -3.24
C LEU A 269 21.23 -2.86 -4.37
N ASN A 270 22.42 -3.47 -4.24
CA ASN A 270 23.52 -3.35 -5.21
C ASN A 270 23.63 -4.57 -6.13
N GLU A 271 23.54 -5.79 -5.59
CA GLU A 271 23.71 -6.99 -6.39
C GLU A 271 22.41 -7.42 -7.09
N LEU A 272 21.29 -7.44 -6.36
CA LEU A 272 19.99 -7.82 -6.91
C LEU A 272 19.25 -6.66 -7.61
N GLY A 273 19.64 -5.42 -7.36
CA GLY A 273 18.99 -4.25 -7.94
C GLY A 273 17.57 -3.98 -7.39
N ALA A 274 17.25 -4.46 -6.19
CA ALA A 274 15.95 -4.16 -5.58
C ALA A 274 15.72 -2.66 -5.50
N GLN A 275 14.50 -2.21 -5.78
CA GLN A 275 14.16 -0.78 -5.76
C GLN A 275 14.23 -0.21 -4.35
N THR A 276 13.75 -0.99 -3.37
CA THR A 276 13.67 -0.57 -1.97
C THR A 276 13.89 -1.78 -1.07
N LEU A 277 14.58 -1.58 0.03
CA LEU A 277 14.67 -2.51 1.15
C LEU A 277 13.87 -1.99 2.34
N PHE A 278 12.87 -2.74 2.76
CA PHE A 278 12.10 -2.49 3.97
C PHE A 278 12.68 -3.31 5.12
N LEU A 279 13.13 -2.63 6.15
CA LEU A 279 13.59 -3.24 7.39
C LEU A 279 12.46 -3.21 8.43
N ASN A 280 11.95 -4.36 8.80
CA ASN A 280 10.93 -4.51 9.84
C ASN A 280 11.57 -5.07 11.10
N ARG A 281 11.40 -4.41 12.24
CA ARG A 281 11.81 -4.98 13.52
C ARG A 281 10.80 -6.06 13.95
N LEU A 282 11.31 -7.25 14.28
CA LEU A 282 10.46 -8.34 14.77
C LEU A 282 9.70 -7.92 16.03
N ARG A 283 8.42 -8.19 16.05
CA ARG A 283 7.52 -7.90 17.19
C ARG A 283 6.86 -9.19 17.69
N PRO A 284 6.58 -9.29 18.98
CA PRO A 284 5.87 -10.43 19.56
C PRO A 284 4.38 -10.39 19.19
N MET A 285 4.07 -10.70 17.92
CA MET A 285 2.74 -10.67 17.34
C MET A 285 2.47 -11.93 16.52
N GLY A 286 1.20 -12.35 16.42
CA GLY A 286 0.82 -13.56 15.69
C GLY A 286 1.51 -14.80 16.24
N ARG A 287 2.08 -15.64 15.38
CA ARG A 287 2.78 -16.87 15.81
C ARG A 287 3.99 -16.57 16.70
N MET A 288 4.54 -15.35 16.65
CA MET A 288 5.69 -14.95 17.45
C MET A 288 5.38 -14.77 18.94
N ASN A 289 4.12 -14.65 19.33
CA ASN A 289 3.74 -14.60 20.76
C ASN A 289 4.25 -15.79 21.58
N GLN A 290 4.55 -16.91 20.91
CA GLN A 290 5.05 -18.13 21.53
C GLN A 290 6.59 -18.28 21.50
N ASN A 291 7.33 -17.43 20.78
CA ASN A 291 8.77 -17.56 20.52
C ASN A 291 9.52 -16.23 20.64
N THR A 292 9.48 -15.62 21.83
CA THR A 292 10.03 -14.27 22.05
C THR A 292 11.56 -14.21 22.14
N ASN A 293 12.25 -15.35 22.21
CA ASN A 293 13.70 -15.44 22.41
C ASN A 293 14.55 -14.85 21.27
N ILE A 294 13.97 -14.64 20.09
CA ILE A 294 14.63 -14.01 18.93
C ILE A 294 14.24 -12.55 18.73
N VAL A 295 13.35 -12.00 19.57
CA VAL A 295 13.00 -10.58 19.56
C VAL A 295 14.20 -9.77 20.09
N LEU A 296 14.48 -8.64 19.45
CA LEU A 296 15.56 -7.75 19.84
C LEU A 296 15.29 -7.13 21.21
N SER A 297 16.35 -7.03 22.03
CA SER A 297 16.36 -6.19 23.23
C SER A 297 16.28 -4.70 22.85
N GLU A 298 16.06 -3.83 23.83
CA GLU A 298 16.04 -2.38 23.64
C GLU A 298 17.38 -1.88 23.07
N GLN A 299 18.49 -2.32 23.65
CA GLN A 299 19.84 -1.97 23.18
C GLN A 299 20.10 -2.42 21.73
N GLU A 300 19.67 -3.61 21.37
CA GLU A 300 19.79 -4.12 19.99
C GLU A 300 18.91 -3.31 19.02
N ASN A 301 17.70 -2.89 19.42
CA ASN A 301 16.85 -2.01 18.64
C ASN A 301 17.47 -0.63 18.42
N ASP A 302 18.14 -0.06 19.42
CA ASP A 302 18.87 1.21 19.31
C ASP A 302 20.05 1.07 18.31
N ASN A 303 20.76 -0.05 18.37
CA ASN A 303 21.86 -0.34 17.45
C ASN A 303 21.34 -0.47 15.99
N VAL A 304 20.21 -1.14 15.78
CA VAL A 304 19.53 -1.21 14.46
C VAL A 304 19.17 0.19 13.97
N TYR A 305 18.65 1.05 14.85
CA TYR A 305 18.30 2.42 14.45
C TYR A 305 19.52 3.24 14.05
N LYS A 306 20.63 3.14 14.80
CA LYS A 306 21.90 3.80 14.44
C LYS A 306 22.45 3.29 13.11
N LEU A 307 22.44 1.97 12.89
CA LEU A 307 22.84 1.36 11.63
C LEU A 307 21.98 1.89 10.49
N TYR A 308 20.65 1.91 10.66
CA TYR A 308 19.74 2.45 9.66
C TYR A 308 20.04 3.91 9.31
N LEU A 309 20.29 4.78 10.29
CA LEU A 309 20.62 6.18 10.05
C LEU A 309 21.92 6.34 9.24
N ASN A 310 22.95 5.53 9.53
CA ASN A 310 24.20 5.50 8.76
C ASN A 310 23.97 5.07 7.32
N GLN A 311 23.21 3.98 7.11
CA GLN A 311 22.93 3.45 5.78
C GLN A 311 21.97 4.35 4.97
N LYS A 312 21.06 5.06 5.65
CA LYS A 312 20.16 6.03 5.02
C LYS A 312 20.91 7.15 4.30
N GLY A 313 22.06 7.59 4.83
CA GLY A 313 22.95 8.54 4.17
C GLY A 313 23.47 8.01 2.82
N LYS A 314 23.84 6.73 2.75
CA LYS A 314 24.38 6.07 1.54
C LYS A 314 23.29 5.74 0.50
N TYR A 315 22.15 5.19 0.97
CA TYR A 315 21.11 4.63 0.09
C TYR A 315 19.86 5.50 -0.05
N ASN A 316 19.80 6.63 0.69
CA ASN A 316 18.70 7.60 0.64
C ASN A 316 17.33 6.90 0.84
N LYS A 317 16.37 7.17 -0.07
CA LYS A 317 15.00 6.63 -0.01
C LYS A 317 14.90 5.13 -0.34
N ARG A 318 15.99 4.49 -0.76
CA ARG A 318 16.01 3.05 -1.08
C ARG A 318 16.01 2.15 0.14
N ILE A 319 16.32 2.66 1.33
CA ILE A 319 16.23 1.93 2.60
C ILE A 319 15.18 2.57 3.50
N ILE A 320 14.27 1.77 4.04
CA ILE A 320 13.17 2.23 4.88
C ILE A 320 13.08 1.36 6.12
N LEU A 321 13.19 1.95 7.29
CA LEU A 321 12.82 1.29 8.54
C LEU A 321 11.31 1.47 8.73
N ALA A 322 10.56 0.40 8.81
CA ALA A 322 9.09 0.44 8.73
C ALA A 322 8.42 1.31 9.81
N ASP A 323 9.01 1.36 11.01
CA ASP A 323 8.50 2.20 12.11
C ASP A 323 8.80 3.71 11.90
N ASP A 324 9.75 4.04 11.01
CA ASP A 324 10.13 5.42 10.66
C ASP A 324 9.28 5.99 9.50
N SER A 325 8.71 5.09 8.69
CA SER A 325 7.92 5.46 7.52
C SER A 325 6.47 5.81 7.84
N ALA A 326 6.02 5.52 9.05
CA ALA A 326 4.67 5.80 9.50
C ALA A 326 4.49 7.30 9.71
N LEU A 327 4.08 7.97 8.62
CA LEU A 327 3.53 9.33 8.60
C LEU A 327 4.40 10.39 9.31
N LYS A 328 5.20 11.10 8.55
CA LYS A 328 5.53 12.48 8.89
C LYS A 328 4.21 13.27 8.91
N SER A 329 3.46 13.16 9.99
CA SER A 329 2.37 14.09 10.22
C SER A 329 3.01 15.43 10.55
N ASN A 330 3.02 16.35 9.62
CA ASN A 330 3.32 17.76 9.86
C ASN A 330 2.18 18.46 10.66
N SER A 331 1.30 17.69 11.31
CA SER A 331 0.21 18.28 12.07
C SER A 331 0.70 18.65 13.46
N HIS A 332 0.87 19.96 13.67
CA HIS A 332 0.89 20.57 15.00
C HIS A 332 -0.46 20.42 15.74
N ASP A 333 -1.44 19.75 15.12
CA ASP A 333 -2.74 19.46 15.70
C ASP A 333 -2.66 18.25 16.62
N ASN A 334 -3.34 18.32 17.75
CA ASN A 334 -3.49 17.22 18.72
C ASN A 334 -4.31 16.03 18.15
N LYS A 335 -4.65 16.04 16.86
CA LYS A 335 -5.46 15.01 16.22
C LYS A 335 -4.67 13.73 15.96
N ILE A 336 -5.32 12.61 16.18
CA ILE A 336 -4.79 11.29 15.88
C ILE A 336 -5.27 10.90 14.47
N VAL A 337 -4.32 10.83 13.52
CA VAL A 337 -4.60 10.53 12.11
C VAL A 337 -3.85 9.28 11.68
N CYS A 338 -4.59 8.31 11.15
CA CYS A 338 -4.06 7.09 10.57
C CYS A 338 -4.62 6.92 9.14
N ALA A 339 -3.88 6.29 8.24
CA ALA A 339 -4.38 5.94 6.91
C ALA A 339 -5.59 4.98 6.96
N ALA A 340 -5.67 4.14 8.02
CA ALA A 340 -6.78 3.22 8.24
C ALA A 340 -8.12 3.95 8.30
N GLY A 341 -9.04 3.62 7.38
CA GLY A 341 -10.35 4.28 7.27
C GLY A 341 -10.33 5.70 6.71
N ASN A 342 -9.17 6.29 6.45
CA ASN A 342 -9.01 7.62 5.85
C ASN A 342 -8.55 7.58 4.39
N SER A 343 -7.65 6.68 4.04
CA SER A 343 -7.20 6.46 2.66
C SER A 343 -6.89 4.98 2.36
N LEU A 344 -6.91 4.14 3.38
CA LEU A 344 -6.61 2.71 3.33
C LEU A 344 -7.78 1.89 3.86
N ILE A 345 -8.04 0.77 3.19
CA ILE A 345 -8.85 -0.34 3.70
C ILE A 345 -8.09 -1.65 3.56
N ALA A 346 -8.48 -2.64 4.39
CA ALA A 346 -8.08 -4.03 4.19
C ALA A 346 -9.32 -4.90 3.90
N ILE A 347 -9.10 -5.98 3.16
CA ILE A 347 -10.14 -6.94 2.78
C ILE A 347 -9.61 -8.33 3.10
N ASP A 348 -10.44 -9.18 3.74
CA ASP A 348 -10.12 -10.58 4.00
C ASP A 348 -10.53 -11.49 2.83
N GLU A 349 -10.21 -12.78 2.92
CA GLU A 349 -10.56 -13.83 1.97
C GLU A 349 -12.07 -14.09 1.82
N ASN A 350 -12.89 -13.49 2.69
CA ASN A 350 -14.36 -13.51 2.64
C ASN A 350 -14.94 -12.21 2.08
N PHE A 351 -14.08 -11.31 1.56
CA PHE A 351 -14.44 -9.97 1.07
C PHE A 351 -15.02 -9.03 2.12
N ASN A 352 -14.80 -9.31 3.41
CA ASN A 352 -15.13 -8.39 4.47
C ASN A 352 -14.14 -7.23 4.48
N VAL A 353 -14.65 -6.02 4.66
CA VAL A 353 -13.88 -4.78 4.66
C VAL A 353 -13.54 -4.36 6.08
N TYR A 354 -12.27 -4.02 6.30
CA TYR A 354 -11.71 -3.58 7.58
C TYR A 354 -10.88 -2.30 7.39
N PRO A 355 -10.60 -1.54 8.46
CA PRO A 355 -9.79 -0.32 8.36
C PRO A 355 -8.34 -0.56 7.92
N CYS A 356 -7.74 -1.65 8.37
CA CYS A 356 -6.40 -2.13 7.97
C CYS A 356 -6.23 -3.60 8.39
N ILE A 357 -5.07 -4.18 8.06
CA ILE A 357 -4.76 -5.59 8.38
C ILE A 357 -4.86 -5.94 9.87
N TYR A 358 -4.60 -4.99 10.78
CA TYR A 358 -4.74 -5.23 12.24
C TYR A 358 -6.19 -5.34 12.71
N GLY A 359 -7.15 -4.98 11.89
CA GLY A 359 -8.58 -5.12 12.18
C GLY A 359 -9.19 -6.41 11.66
N ILE A 360 -8.50 -7.15 10.80
CA ILE A 360 -8.98 -8.42 10.25
C ILE A 360 -9.22 -9.41 11.39
N ASP A 361 -10.26 -10.26 11.25
CA ASP A 361 -10.74 -11.22 12.24
C ASP A 361 -11.38 -10.61 13.51
N ASN A 362 -11.43 -9.28 13.63
CA ASN A 362 -12.18 -8.66 14.71
C ASN A 362 -13.55 -8.17 14.21
N PRO A 363 -14.67 -8.80 14.62
CA PRO A 363 -16.00 -8.45 14.13
C PRO A 363 -16.41 -7.00 14.41
N GLU A 364 -15.87 -6.38 15.47
CA GLU A 364 -16.14 -4.98 15.84
C GLU A 364 -15.69 -4.01 14.74
N TYR A 365 -14.59 -4.34 14.04
CA TYR A 365 -14.00 -3.50 12.98
C TYR A 365 -14.40 -3.94 11.57
N LYS A 366 -15.37 -4.84 11.44
CA LYS A 366 -15.95 -5.18 10.14
C LYS A 366 -16.88 -4.07 9.66
N MET A 367 -16.48 -3.37 8.61
CA MET A 367 -17.19 -2.21 8.06
C MET A 367 -18.31 -2.61 7.09
N GLY A 368 -18.15 -3.73 6.38
CA GLY A 368 -19.10 -4.28 5.43
C GLY A 368 -18.54 -5.48 4.69
N ASN A 369 -19.21 -5.88 3.61
CA ASN A 369 -18.76 -6.98 2.74
C ASN A 369 -18.98 -6.58 1.26
N LEU A 370 -18.00 -6.78 0.39
CA LEU A 370 -18.04 -6.35 -1.02
C LEU A 370 -18.97 -7.21 -1.90
N ILE A 371 -19.35 -8.39 -1.43
CA ILE A 371 -20.34 -9.22 -2.13
C ILE A 371 -21.76 -8.70 -1.85
N ASP A 372 -22.00 -8.21 -0.65
CA ASP A 372 -23.34 -7.75 -0.23
C ASP A 372 -23.59 -6.28 -0.57
N GLN A 373 -22.53 -5.46 -0.53
CA GLN A 373 -22.61 -4.00 -0.62
C GLN A 373 -21.55 -3.44 -1.58
N ASN A 374 -21.86 -2.31 -2.22
CA ASN A 374 -20.87 -1.57 -3.00
C ASN A 374 -19.86 -0.86 -2.08
N LEU A 375 -18.60 -0.80 -2.51
CA LEU A 375 -17.51 -0.15 -1.77
C LEU A 375 -17.84 1.31 -1.42
N ASP A 376 -18.50 2.05 -2.31
CA ASP A 376 -18.92 3.43 -2.07
C ASP A 376 -19.89 3.55 -0.87
N VAL A 377 -20.82 2.61 -0.75
CA VAL A 377 -21.77 2.56 0.39
C VAL A 377 -21.03 2.23 1.69
N ILE A 378 -20.14 1.24 1.62
CA ILE A 378 -19.31 0.86 2.78
C ILE A 378 -18.46 2.04 3.23
N TRP A 379 -17.77 2.73 2.30
CA TRP A 379 -16.85 3.83 2.59
C TRP A 379 -17.55 5.06 3.20
N LYS A 380 -18.79 5.31 2.85
CA LYS A 380 -19.61 6.42 3.37
C LYS A 380 -20.32 6.10 4.68
N SER A 381 -20.22 4.88 5.18
CA SER A 381 -20.87 4.47 6.43
C SER A 381 -20.35 5.24 7.64
N SER A 382 -21.25 5.54 8.60
CA SER A 382 -20.87 6.14 9.90
C SER A 382 -20.00 5.24 10.78
N LYS A 383 -19.89 3.95 10.48
CA LYS A 383 -18.96 3.03 11.17
C LYS A 383 -17.51 3.49 11.17
N TRP A 384 -17.11 4.29 10.15
CA TRP A 384 -15.76 4.82 10.03
C TRP A 384 -15.46 5.98 10.98
N ASN A 385 -16.46 6.57 11.65
CA ASN A 385 -16.29 7.79 12.43
C ASN A 385 -15.24 7.66 13.54
N ILE A 386 -15.08 6.45 14.09
CA ILE A 386 -14.02 6.19 15.10
C ILE A 386 -12.58 6.36 14.56
N PHE A 387 -12.39 6.31 13.24
CA PHE A 387 -11.09 6.49 12.56
C PHE A 387 -10.94 7.87 11.91
N ARG A 388 -12.04 8.63 11.74
CA ARG A 388 -12.12 9.83 10.90
C ARG A 388 -12.15 11.13 11.71
N GLY A 389 -11.04 11.44 12.37
CA GLY A 389 -10.80 12.80 12.88
C GLY A 389 -11.43 13.16 14.21
N ASN A 390 -12.11 12.23 14.88
CA ASN A 390 -12.73 12.50 16.17
C ASN A 390 -11.83 12.17 17.35
N LEU A 391 -10.65 11.55 17.12
CA LEU A 391 -9.73 11.16 18.17
C LEU A 391 -8.60 12.19 18.30
N THR A 392 -8.38 12.64 19.51
CA THR A 392 -7.31 13.56 19.87
C THR A 392 -6.27 12.89 20.77
N LEU A 393 -5.15 13.55 21.03
CA LEU A 393 -4.15 13.05 21.96
C LEU A 393 -4.72 12.89 23.38
N GLU A 394 -5.68 13.73 23.78
CA GLU A 394 -6.31 13.71 25.11
C GLU A 394 -7.12 12.41 25.35
N ASP A 395 -7.63 11.83 24.28
CA ASP A 395 -8.40 10.57 24.35
C ASP A 395 -7.50 9.35 24.57
N LEU A 396 -6.16 9.50 24.40
CA LEU A 396 -5.22 8.39 24.53
C LEU A 396 -4.76 8.21 25.98
N THR A 397 -5.15 7.10 26.59
CA THR A 397 -4.87 6.82 28.01
C THR A 397 -3.39 6.89 28.37
N ASP A 398 -2.53 6.31 27.54
CA ASP A 398 -1.09 6.19 27.81
C ASP A 398 -0.27 7.31 27.15
N CYS A 399 -0.72 7.85 26.02
CA CYS A 399 0.07 8.75 25.18
C CYS A 399 -0.12 10.22 25.55
N ARG A 400 -1.24 10.62 26.15
CA ARG A 400 -1.56 12.03 26.48
C ARG A 400 -0.49 12.72 27.30
N ASN A 401 0.15 12.02 28.24
CA ASN A 401 1.20 12.54 29.12
C ASN A 401 2.62 12.14 28.68
N CYS A 402 2.77 11.52 27.51
CA CYS A 402 4.08 11.07 27.04
C CYS A 402 4.91 12.24 26.52
N LYS A 403 6.15 12.38 27.00
CA LYS A 403 7.08 13.44 26.56
C LYS A 403 7.44 13.35 25.08
N LEU A 404 7.31 12.17 24.46
CA LEU A 404 7.61 11.92 23.06
C LEU A 404 6.40 12.07 22.13
N HIS A 405 5.23 12.45 22.64
CA HIS A 405 3.99 12.47 21.84
C HIS A 405 4.11 13.31 20.56
N ALA A 406 4.85 14.43 20.60
CA ALA A 406 4.98 15.33 19.45
C ALA A 406 5.68 14.66 18.24
N VAL A 407 6.64 13.78 18.50
CA VAL A 407 7.45 13.10 17.46
C VAL A 407 7.08 11.64 17.26
N CYS A 408 6.22 11.07 18.10
CA CYS A 408 5.87 9.66 18.07
C CYS A 408 4.78 9.39 17.02
N VAL A 409 5.14 8.74 15.93
CA VAL A 409 4.20 8.33 14.88
C VAL A 409 3.31 7.17 15.30
N MET A 410 3.76 6.33 16.24
CA MET A 410 3.04 5.15 16.70
C MET A 410 1.76 5.48 17.47
N LYS A 411 1.63 6.67 18.05
CA LYS A 411 0.39 7.17 18.66
C LYS A 411 -0.80 7.14 17.72
N ASN A 412 -0.55 7.23 16.40
CA ASN A 412 -1.60 7.24 15.38
C ASN A 412 -2.16 5.85 15.06
N CYS A 413 -1.44 4.77 15.38
CA CYS A 413 -1.89 3.41 15.11
C CYS A 413 -2.82 2.91 16.22
N ARG A 414 -4.12 2.87 15.97
CA ARG A 414 -5.12 2.52 17.00
C ARG A 414 -5.51 1.03 17.00
N LEU A 415 -5.39 0.34 15.86
CA LEU A 415 -5.72 -1.08 15.79
C LEU A 415 -4.59 -2.01 16.22
N LYS A 416 -3.34 -1.54 16.24
CA LYS A 416 -2.23 -2.37 16.72
C LYS A 416 -2.34 -2.71 18.21
N PRO A 417 -2.62 -1.74 19.11
CA PRO A 417 -2.94 -2.07 20.50
C PRO A 417 -4.11 -3.07 20.64
N VAL A 418 -5.17 -2.89 19.86
CA VAL A 418 -6.32 -3.81 19.87
C VAL A 418 -5.93 -5.22 19.45
N TYR A 419 -5.13 -5.35 18.38
CA TYR A 419 -4.58 -6.63 17.93
C TYR A 419 -3.73 -7.31 19.02
N GLU A 420 -3.06 -6.51 19.86
CA GLU A 420 -2.28 -6.96 21.03
C GLU A 420 -3.16 -7.25 22.26
N GLY A 421 -4.49 -7.23 22.15
CA GLY A 421 -5.43 -7.46 23.25
C GLY A 421 -5.56 -6.27 24.20
N ARG A 422 -5.16 -5.05 23.79
CA ARG A 422 -5.23 -3.81 24.56
C ARG A 422 -6.41 -2.94 24.10
N SER A 423 -6.68 -1.86 24.83
CA SER A 423 -7.71 -0.90 24.45
C SER A 423 -7.33 -0.11 23.20
N PHE A 424 -8.33 0.33 22.44
CA PHE A 424 -8.19 1.23 21.29
C PHE A 424 -7.47 2.56 21.63
N THR A 425 -7.59 3.02 22.88
CA THR A 425 -6.93 4.24 23.37
C THR A 425 -5.56 4.01 24.01
N SER A 426 -5.14 2.76 24.17
CA SER A 426 -3.84 2.39 24.76
C SER A 426 -2.67 2.64 23.81
N SER A 427 -1.45 2.69 24.38
CA SER A 427 -0.21 2.55 23.60
C SER A 427 -0.01 1.12 23.11
N ILE A 428 0.89 0.94 22.13
CA ILE A 428 1.36 -0.39 21.72
C ILE A 428 2.18 -1.06 22.85
N SER A 429 2.23 -2.40 22.88
CA SER A 429 2.81 -3.19 23.98
C SER A 429 4.32 -2.92 24.21
N TYR A 430 5.04 -2.58 23.16
CA TYR A 430 6.50 -2.31 23.21
C TYR A 430 6.82 -0.80 23.24
N CYS A 431 5.88 0.04 23.67
CA CYS A 431 6.11 1.44 23.94
C CYS A 431 6.86 1.57 25.28
N ASN A 432 8.16 1.67 25.23
CA ASN A 432 8.98 1.98 26.39
C ASN A 432 8.96 3.50 26.62
N LYS A 433 8.36 3.93 27.73
CA LYS A 433 8.30 5.33 28.15
C LYS A 433 9.42 5.64 29.13
#